data_c773b8306f86517c5a2373b52cbca0dd
#
_entry.id   c773b8306f86517c5a2373b52cbca0dd
#
_cell.length_a   1.000
_cell.length_b   1.000
_cell.length_c   1.000
_cell.angle_alpha   90.00
_cell.angle_beta   90.00
_cell.angle_gamma   90.00
#
_symmetry.space_group_name_H-M   'P 1'
#
loop_
_entity.id
_entity.type
_entity.pdbx_description
1 polymer ?
#
loop_
_entity_poly.entity_id
_entity_poly.type
_entity_poly.pdbx_seq_one_letter_code
_entity_poly.pdbx_strand_id
1 'polypeptide(L)'
;MEKATKIFLADLAHSYSVQDSSMLVPLNIGYIKAYVVAEHGSSVDIKLFKHPEKLLAIAEKERPDIVGFSNYGWNENLNLVIGNYLRAKFPDVLMIVGGPNLDPTTENRRRFLNGIII
;
A
#
# COMPACT_ATOMS: atom_id res chain seq x y z
N MET A 1 -11.45 -23.91 -8.60
CA MET A 1 -11.74 -22.76 -7.72
C MET A 1 -10.74 -21.65 -7.99
N GLU A 2 -11.24 -20.52 -8.38
CA GLU A 2 -10.37 -19.37 -8.57
C GLU A 2 -9.92 -18.83 -7.22
N LYS A 3 -8.64 -18.55 -7.14
CA LYS A 3 -8.05 -17.96 -5.94
C LYS A 3 -8.45 -16.49 -5.85
N ALA A 4 -8.83 -16.02 -4.67
CA ALA A 4 -9.10 -14.60 -4.47
C ALA A 4 -7.85 -13.77 -4.72
N THR A 5 -8.02 -12.61 -5.36
CA THR A 5 -6.93 -11.65 -5.54
C THR A 5 -6.60 -11.02 -4.20
N LYS A 6 -5.35 -11.13 -3.79
CA LYS A 6 -4.89 -10.57 -2.51
C LYS A 6 -4.40 -9.15 -2.70
N ILE A 7 -5.07 -8.23 -2.01
CA ILE A 7 -4.81 -6.80 -2.12
C ILE A 7 -4.43 -6.26 -0.73
N PHE A 8 -3.26 -5.65 -0.65
CA PHE A 8 -2.83 -4.96 0.56
C PHE A 8 -2.93 -3.46 0.31
N LEU A 9 -3.67 -2.76 1.16
CA LEU A 9 -3.77 -1.31 1.12
C LEU A 9 -3.06 -0.73 2.33
N ALA A 10 -2.13 0.17 2.08
CA ALA A 10 -1.24 0.70 3.09
C ALA A 10 -1.37 2.21 3.22
N ASP A 11 -1.71 2.64 4.41
CA ASP A 11 -1.62 4.03 4.84
C ASP A 11 -0.57 4.10 5.95
N LEU A 12 0.69 4.07 5.54
CA LEU A 12 1.80 3.83 6.44
C LEU A 12 2.13 5.04 7.29
N ALA A 13 2.44 4.79 8.55
CA ALA A 13 2.83 5.80 9.51
C ALA A 13 4.16 5.43 10.16
N HIS A 14 4.94 6.45 10.49
CA HIS A 14 6.15 6.26 11.27
C HIS A 14 5.79 6.05 12.75
N SER A 15 6.48 5.11 13.39
CA SER A 15 6.23 4.76 14.78
C SER A 15 7.25 5.40 15.73
N TYR A 16 7.64 6.63 15.45
CA TYR A 16 8.68 7.32 16.24
C TYR A 16 8.17 7.97 17.50
N SER A 17 6.89 8.22 17.60
CA SER A 17 6.39 8.99 18.73
C SER A 17 5.76 8.07 19.75
N VAL A 18 5.94 8.47 21.01
CA VAL A 18 5.29 7.85 22.15
C VAL A 18 3.76 7.93 22.01
N GLN A 19 3.29 8.88 21.21
CA GLN A 19 1.89 8.96 20.82
C GLN A 19 1.67 8.06 19.62
N ASP A 20 0.99 7.00 19.88
CA ASP A 20 0.69 6.00 18.86
C ASP A 20 -0.18 6.62 17.76
N SER A 21 0.41 6.83 16.60
CA SER A 21 -0.32 7.29 15.43
C SER A 21 -1.38 6.27 14.97
N SER A 22 -1.38 5.09 15.57
CA SER A 22 -2.40 4.07 15.31
C SER A 22 -3.81 4.51 15.73
N MET A 23 -3.91 5.59 16.50
CA MET A 23 -5.20 6.16 16.88
C MET A 23 -5.95 6.77 15.70
N LEU A 24 -5.27 7.08 14.60
CA LEU A 24 -5.93 7.63 13.42
C LEU A 24 -6.40 6.49 12.52
N VAL A 25 -7.71 6.45 12.32
CA VAL A 25 -8.32 5.45 11.44
C VAL A 25 -8.00 5.81 9.98
N PRO A 26 -7.45 4.88 9.19
CA PRO A 26 -7.12 5.17 7.80
C PRO A 26 -8.39 5.10 6.94
N LEU A 27 -9.18 6.16 6.96
CA LEU A 27 -10.48 6.22 6.29
C LEU A 27 -10.37 6.05 4.78
N ASN A 28 -9.33 6.61 4.16
CA ASN A 28 -9.15 6.54 2.71
C ASN A 28 -9.06 5.11 2.20
N ILE A 29 -8.17 4.30 2.78
CA ILE A 29 -8.04 2.90 2.37
C ILE A 29 -9.22 2.06 2.83
N GLY A 30 -9.85 2.44 3.94
CA GLY A 30 -11.08 1.81 4.41
C GLY A 30 -12.24 1.98 3.43
N TYR A 31 -12.40 3.17 2.85
CA TYR A 31 -13.42 3.42 1.84
C TYR A 31 -13.14 2.63 0.57
N ILE A 32 -11.88 2.57 0.13
CA ILE A 32 -11.51 1.79 -1.04
C ILE A 32 -11.83 0.32 -0.82
N LYS A 33 -11.47 -0.23 0.33
CA LYS A 33 -11.78 -1.62 0.67
C LYS A 33 -13.29 -1.87 0.64
N ALA A 34 -14.07 -1.01 1.28
CA ALA A 34 -15.51 -1.17 1.34
C ALA A 34 -16.13 -1.17 -0.06
N TYR A 35 -15.69 -0.27 -0.94
CA TYR A 35 -16.19 -0.19 -2.30
C TYR A 35 -15.82 -1.44 -3.11
N VAL A 36 -14.55 -1.84 -3.06
CA VAL A 36 -14.08 -2.99 -3.85
C VAL A 36 -14.73 -4.29 -3.38
N VAL A 37 -14.90 -4.47 -2.08
CA VAL A 37 -15.59 -5.66 -1.53
C VAL A 37 -17.06 -5.66 -1.95
N ALA A 38 -17.71 -4.49 -1.95
CA ALA A 38 -19.09 -4.39 -2.39
C ALA A 38 -19.26 -4.79 -3.87
N GLU A 39 -18.29 -4.44 -4.71
CA GLU A 39 -18.33 -4.74 -6.15
C GLU A 39 -17.89 -6.17 -6.49
N HIS A 40 -16.92 -6.72 -5.77
CA HIS A 40 -16.23 -7.95 -6.15
C HIS A 40 -16.44 -9.11 -5.17
N GLY A 41 -16.92 -8.82 -3.97
CA GLY A 41 -17.24 -9.86 -2.99
C GLY A 41 -16.07 -10.78 -2.66
N SER A 42 -16.30 -12.06 -2.75
CA SER A 42 -15.31 -13.08 -2.38
C SER A 42 -14.19 -13.26 -3.40
N SER A 43 -14.21 -12.56 -4.54
CA SER A 43 -13.13 -12.62 -5.50
C SER A 43 -11.90 -11.79 -5.10
N VAL A 44 -12.01 -11.01 -4.04
CA VAL A 44 -10.90 -10.22 -3.49
C VAL A 44 -10.73 -10.52 -2.00
N ASP A 45 -9.48 -10.44 -1.55
CA ASP A 45 -9.11 -10.55 -0.14
C ASP A 45 -8.26 -9.31 0.17
N ILE A 46 -8.83 -8.34 0.88
CA ILE A 46 -8.21 -7.04 1.10
C ILE A 46 -7.82 -6.89 2.55
N LYS A 47 -6.55 -6.57 2.80
CA LYS A 47 -6.04 -6.25 4.13
C LYS A 47 -5.55 -4.82 4.18
N LEU A 48 -5.81 -4.15 5.29
CA LEU A 48 -5.41 -2.78 5.54
C LEU A 48 -4.21 -2.75 6.48
N PHE A 49 -3.23 -1.91 6.16
CA PHE A 49 -2.02 -1.80 6.96
C PHE A 49 -1.71 -0.34 7.28
N LYS A 50 -1.30 -0.11 8.51
CA LYS A 50 -0.80 1.17 8.97
C LYS A 50 0.68 1.08 9.39
N HIS A 51 1.10 -0.11 9.80
CA HIS A 51 2.45 -0.35 10.28
C HIS A 51 3.26 -1.10 9.22
N PRO A 52 4.41 -0.57 8.79
CA PRO A 52 5.21 -1.22 7.75
C PRO A 52 5.70 -2.61 8.16
N GLU A 53 6.02 -2.81 9.43
CA GLU A 53 6.49 -4.10 9.93
C GLU A 53 5.43 -5.19 9.76
N LYS A 54 4.18 -4.86 10.03
CA LYS A 54 3.07 -5.80 9.87
C LYS A 54 2.83 -6.12 8.40
N LEU A 55 2.91 -5.10 7.54
CA LEU A 55 2.76 -5.32 6.12
C LEU A 55 3.81 -6.29 5.59
N LEU A 56 5.08 -6.07 5.94
CA LEU A 56 6.16 -6.94 5.48
C LEU A 56 6.02 -8.36 5.99
N ALA A 57 5.66 -8.53 7.27
CA ALA A 57 5.48 -9.86 7.86
C ALA A 57 4.36 -10.65 7.16
N ILE A 58 3.23 -10.00 6.91
CA ILE A 58 2.10 -10.65 6.25
C ILE A 58 2.39 -10.88 4.76
N ALA A 59 3.11 -9.97 4.10
CA ALA A 59 3.48 -10.13 2.70
C ALA A 59 4.32 -11.38 2.47
N GLU A 60 5.23 -11.69 3.38
CA GLU A 60 6.03 -12.91 3.28
C GLU A 60 5.19 -14.18 3.39
N LYS A 61 4.16 -14.16 4.21
CA LYS A 61 3.27 -15.31 4.40
C LYS A 61 2.28 -15.47 3.25
N GLU A 62 1.67 -14.39 2.80
CA GLU A 62 0.51 -14.46 1.94
C GLU A 62 0.79 -14.05 0.50
N ARG A 63 1.87 -13.37 0.22
CA ARG A 63 2.26 -12.91 -1.12
C ARG A 63 1.13 -12.13 -1.80
N PRO A 64 1.09 -10.80 -1.62
CA PRO A 64 0.02 -10.00 -2.24
C PRO A 64 0.16 -9.97 -3.75
N ASP A 65 -0.97 -9.90 -4.44
CA ASP A 65 -1.01 -9.66 -5.87
C ASP A 65 -0.92 -8.17 -6.19
N ILE A 66 -1.55 -7.35 -5.33
CA ILE A 66 -1.60 -5.89 -5.49
C ILE A 66 -1.28 -5.24 -4.15
N VAL A 67 -0.43 -4.22 -4.17
CA VAL A 67 -0.18 -3.38 -2.99
C VAL A 67 -0.44 -1.93 -3.37
N GLY A 68 -1.35 -1.29 -2.66
CA GLY A 68 -1.67 0.12 -2.84
C GLY A 68 -1.15 0.95 -1.68
N PHE A 69 -0.56 2.09 -1.97
CA PHE A 69 -0.01 3.01 -0.97
C PHE A 69 -0.75 4.34 -1.01
N SER A 70 -1.13 4.84 0.16
CA SER A 70 -1.53 6.24 0.33
C SER A 70 -0.27 7.08 0.47
N ASN A 71 -0.09 8.06 -0.41
CA ASN A 71 1.14 8.85 -0.44
C ASN A 71 0.88 10.27 0.01
N TYR A 72 1.50 10.63 1.13
CA TYR A 72 1.48 11.97 1.71
C TYR A 72 2.91 12.47 1.89
N GLY A 73 3.07 13.75 2.22
CA GLY A 73 4.40 14.32 2.44
C GLY A 73 5.17 13.63 3.57
N TRP A 74 4.45 13.16 4.58
CA TRP A 74 5.09 12.55 5.76
C TRP A 74 5.46 11.07 5.57
N ASN A 75 4.92 10.36 4.60
CA ASN A 75 5.21 8.93 4.42
C ASN A 75 5.81 8.57 3.06
N GLU A 76 6.13 9.57 2.23
CA GLU A 76 6.64 9.33 0.89
C GLU A 76 7.91 8.47 0.88
N ASN A 77 8.88 8.82 1.72
CA ASN A 77 10.13 8.07 1.80
C ASN A 77 9.91 6.66 2.32
N LEU A 78 9.02 6.51 3.29
CA LEU A 78 8.66 5.20 3.82
C LEU A 78 8.02 4.33 2.73
N ASN A 79 7.10 4.90 1.97
CA ASN A 79 6.47 4.18 0.85
C ASN A 79 7.49 3.74 -0.19
N LEU A 80 8.48 4.59 -0.50
CA LEU A 80 9.54 4.25 -1.45
C LEU A 80 10.40 3.09 -0.95
N VAL A 81 10.79 3.12 0.32
CA VAL A 81 11.60 2.05 0.91
C VAL A 81 10.84 0.72 0.90
N ILE A 82 9.60 0.74 1.35
CA ILE A 82 8.77 -0.46 1.41
C ILE A 82 8.46 -0.96 -0.01
N GLY A 83 8.14 -0.05 -0.92
CA GLY A 83 7.84 -0.41 -2.30
C GLY A 83 9.04 -1.05 -3.00
N ASN A 84 10.23 -0.51 -2.80
CA ASN A 84 11.44 -1.08 -3.37
C ASN A 84 11.74 -2.47 -2.79
N TYR A 85 11.55 -2.64 -1.50
CA TYR A 85 11.71 -3.94 -0.85
C TYR A 85 10.75 -4.97 -1.45
N LEU A 86 9.48 -4.62 -1.57
CA LEU A 86 8.46 -5.51 -2.13
C LEU A 86 8.74 -5.84 -3.59
N ARG A 87 9.20 -4.88 -4.38
CA ARG A 87 9.55 -5.09 -5.78
C ARG A 87 10.70 -6.08 -5.94
N ALA A 88 11.71 -5.97 -5.07
CA ALA A 88 12.86 -6.87 -5.11
C ALA A 88 12.45 -8.29 -4.71
N LYS A 89 11.56 -8.42 -3.74
CA LYS A 89 11.16 -9.72 -3.19
C LYS A 89 10.03 -10.38 -3.99
N PHE A 90 9.12 -9.59 -4.54
CA PHE A 90 7.95 -10.07 -5.29
C PHE A 90 7.89 -9.33 -6.64
N PRO A 91 8.67 -9.79 -7.64
CA PRO A 91 8.79 -9.04 -8.90
C PRO A 91 7.48 -8.86 -9.67
N ASP A 92 6.52 -9.75 -9.44
CA ASP A 92 5.24 -9.74 -10.17
C ASP A 92 4.16 -8.93 -9.47
N VAL A 93 4.42 -8.39 -8.27
CA VAL A 93 3.41 -7.62 -7.55
C VAL A 93 3.09 -6.33 -8.29
N LEU A 94 1.80 -6.04 -8.42
CA LEU A 94 1.34 -4.76 -8.95
C LEU A 94 1.30 -3.74 -7.81
N MET A 95 2.04 -2.67 -7.94
CA MET A 95 2.02 -1.60 -6.94
C MET A 95 1.37 -0.35 -7.48
N ILE A 96 0.47 0.22 -6.68
CA ILE A 96 -0.30 1.41 -7.02
C ILE A 96 -0.04 2.45 -5.93
N VAL A 97 0.18 3.68 -6.34
CA VAL A 97 0.29 4.78 -5.39
C VAL A 97 -0.77 5.83 -5.70
N GLY A 98 -1.43 6.31 -4.67
CA GLY A 98 -2.42 7.37 -4.77
C GLY A 98 -2.27 8.34 -3.62
N GLY A 99 -2.96 9.47 -3.70
CA GLY A 99 -2.94 10.48 -2.65
C GLY A 99 -2.49 11.84 -3.17
N PRO A 100 -2.51 12.86 -2.30
CA PRO A 100 -2.28 14.24 -2.74
C PRO A 100 -0.82 14.58 -3.03
N ASN A 101 0.12 13.78 -2.58
CA ASN A 101 1.55 14.09 -2.68
C ASN A 101 2.20 13.37 -3.86
N LEU A 102 1.65 13.59 -5.06
CA LEU A 102 2.27 13.11 -6.28
C LEU A 102 2.84 14.32 -7.03
N ASP A 103 4.16 14.35 -7.14
CA ASP A 103 4.83 15.44 -7.83
C ASP A 103 4.50 15.36 -9.33
N PRO A 104 3.96 16.43 -9.92
CA PRO A 104 3.62 16.44 -11.33
C PRO A 104 4.84 16.50 -12.25
N THR A 105 6.05 16.73 -11.72
CA THR A 105 7.24 16.78 -12.57
C THR A 105 7.59 15.39 -13.09
N THR A 106 7.98 15.32 -14.35
CA THR A 106 8.24 14.06 -15.05
C THR A 106 9.34 13.25 -14.36
N GLU A 107 10.36 13.92 -13.83
CA GLU A 107 11.49 13.26 -13.22
C GLU A 107 11.14 12.60 -11.89
N ASN A 108 10.40 13.30 -11.03
CA ASN A 108 9.97 12.74 -9.75
C ASN A 108 8.91 11.64 -9.94
N ARG A 109 8.07 11.77 -10.95
CA ARG A 109 7.17 10.69 -11.35
C ARG A 109 7.91 9.43 -11.71
N ARG A 110 9.00 9.55 -12.46
CA ARG A 110 9.81 8.38 -12.84
C ARG A 110 10.44 7.69 -11.65
N ARG A 111 10.87 8.44 -10.65
CA ARG A 111 11.39 7.85 -9.41
C ARG A 111 10.33 7.01 -8.71
N PHE A 112 9.11 7.52 -8.63
CA PHE A 112 7.99 6.81 -8.05
C PHE A 112 7.54 5.63 -8.93
N LEU A 113 7.54 5.83 -10.24
CA LEU A 113 7.00 4.86 -11.18
C LEU A 113 7.96 3.72 -11.52
N ASN A 114 9.16 3.74 -11.01
CA ASN A 114 10.11 2.66 -11.28
C ASN A 114 9.63 1.39 -10.56
N GLY A 115 8.54 0.83 -11.07
CA GLY A 115 7.87 -0.35 -10.54
C GLY A 115 6.55 -0.09 -9.81
N ILE A 116 6.10 1.17 -9.72
CA ILE A 116 4.84 1.54 -9.09
C ILE A 116 3.95 2.22 -10.13
N ILE A 117 2.70 1.79 -10.20
CA ILE A 117 1.69 2.36 -11.10
C ILE A 117 0.81 3.33 -10.33
N ILE A 118 0.57 4.49 -10.91
CA ILE A 118 -0.29 5.52 -10.32
C ILE A 118 -1.73 5.31 -10.76
#